data_2af0e8842ee0c421acf8a80e6c275ba1
#
_entry.id   2af0e8842ee0c421acf8a80e6c275ba1
#
_cell.length_a   1.000
_cell.length_b   1.000
_cell.length_c   1.000
_cell.angle_alpha   90.00
_cell.angle_beta   90.00
_cell.angle_gamma   90.00
#
_symmetry.space_group_name_H-M   'P 1'
#
loop_
_entity.id
_entity.type
_entity.pdbx_description
1 polymer ?
#
loop_
_entity_poly.entity_id
_entity_poly.type
_entity_poly.pdbx_seq_one_letter_code
_entity_poly.pdbx_strand_id
1 'polypeptide(L)'
;MRWSIVALLCLTPIAAGAGEADVLEVTAMPSGDGTWRFDVSVRHADAGWDHYADAWEVLAPDGAVLGTRTLLHPHAEEQPFTRSLTGVRIPDDVAAVTIRAHDSVHGYGGKALTVAVPR
;
A
#
# COMPACT_ATOMS: atom_id res chain seq x y z
N MET A 1 10.71 -27.08 21.99
CA MET A 1 10.99 -26.70 21.81
C MET A 1 11.02 -25.82 21.38
N ARG A 2 10.99 -25.78 21.06
CA ARG A 2 11.17 -25.13 20.63
C ARG A 2 11.08 -24.21 19.97
N TRP A 3 11.04 -24.23 19.94
CA TRP A 3 11.08 -23.47 19.32
C TRP A 3 10.94 -22.59 18.81
N SER A 4 10.75 -22.59 18.79
CA SER A 4 10.81 -21.86 18.34
C SER A 4 10.73 -20.95 18.03
N ILE A 5 10.54 -20.88 17.95
CA ILE A 5 10.57 -20.11 17.77
C ILE A 5 10.80 -19.18 17.30
N VAL A 6 10.71 -19.15 16.95
CA VAL A 6 11.07 -18.37 16.59
C VAL A 6 11.07 -17.47 16.10
N ALA A 7 10.85 -17.57 15.79
CA ALA A 7 11.02 -16.79 15.37
C ALA A 7 10.78 -15.82 15.18
N LEU A 8 10.48 -15.86 15.17
CA LEU A 8 10.39 -14.99 15.08
C LEU A 8 10.64 -14.12 14.82
N LEU A 9 10.71 -14.19 14.61
CA LEU A 9 11.06 -13.36 14.49
C LEU A 9 11.11 -12.64 13.92
N CYS A 10 10.96 -12.87 13.66
CA CYS A 10 11.05 -12.24 13.21
C CYS A 10 11.18 -11.42 12.89
N LEU A 11 11.08 -11.32 12.79
CA LEU A 11 11.28 -10.57 12.65
C LEU A 11 11.40 -9.68 12.14
N THR A 12 11.31 -9.59 11.94
CA THR A 12 11.37 -8.91 11.59
C THR A 12 11.36 -7.83 11.27
N PRO A 13 11.33 -7.96 11.11
CA PRO A 13 11.30 -6.85 10.36
C PRO A 13 11.21 -5.62 10.66
N ILE A 14 11.13 -5.64 11.11
CA ILE A 14 11.37 -4.57 11.46
C ILE A 14 12.17 -3.62 10.79
N ALA A 15 13.17 -4.05 10.34
CA ALA A 15 14.01 -3.22 9.56
C ALA A 15 13.33 -2.73 8.34
N ALA A 16 12.37 -3.49 7.90
CA ALA A 16 11.66 -3.12 6.71
C ALA A 16 11.00 -1.75 6.83
N GLY A 17 10.59 -1.38 8.02
CA GLY A 17 9.92 -0.10 8.19
C GLY A 17 10.82 1.11 8.14
N ALA A 18 12.14 0.91 8.16
CA ALA A 18 13.05 2.03 8.26
C ALA A 18 13.25 2.68 6.90
N GLY A 19 12.57 3.78 6.65
CA GLY A 19 12.74 4.58 5.44
C GLY A 19 11.87 4.18 4.26
N GLU A 20 11.15 3.08 4.35
CA GLU A 20 10.26 2.64 3.28
C GLU A 20 8.81 2.84 3.65
N ALA A 21 7.95 3.01 2.64
CA ALA A 21 6.53 3.25 2.87
C ALA A 21 5.81 1.91 3.01
N ASP A 22 5.04 1.75 4.08
CA ASP A 22 4.29 0.54 4.37
C ASP A 22 2.80 0.76 4.19
N VAL A 23 2.13 -0.16 3.49
CA VAL A 23 0.68 -0.20 3.41
C VAL A 23 0.18 -0.94 4.64
N LEU A 24 -0.64 -0.29 5.46
CA LEU A 24 -1.14 -0.86 6.70
C LEU A 24 -2.54 -1.41 6.58
N GLU A 25 -3.39 -0.76 5.77
CA GLU A 25 -4.79 -1.12 5.70
C GLU A 25 -5.35 -0.73 4.34
N VAL A 26 -6.22 -1.57 3.79
CA VAL A 26 -6.89 -1.33 2.52
C VAL A 26 -8.36 -1.66 2.65
N THR A 27 -9.22 -0.73 2.25
CA THR A 27 -10.64 -0.99 2.07
C THR A 27 -10.97 -0.81 0.60
N ALA A 28 -11.56 -1.82 -0.02
CA ALA A 28 -11.97 -1.76 -1.42
C ALA A 28 -13.48 -1.87 -1.48
N MET A 29 -14.12 -1.01 -2.27
CA MET A 29 -15.56 -0.97 -2.39
C MET A 29 -15.98 -0.80 -3.84
N PRO A 30 -16.99 -1.55 -4.33
CA PRO A 30 -17.57 -1.26 -5.65
C PRO A 30 -18.31 0.07 -5.59
N SER A 31 -18.18 0.87 -6.65
CA SER A 31 -18.80 2.20 -6.72
C SER A 31 -20.16 2.17 -7.43
N GLY A 32 -20.58 1.02 -7.94
CA GLY A 32 -21.89 0.89 -8.60
C GLY A 32 -21.89 1.22 -10.08
N ASP A 33 -20.77 1.68 -10.64
CA ASP A 33 -20.63 2.06 -12.05
C ASP A 33 -19.63 1.16 -12.78
N GLY A 34 -19.25 0.02 -12.18
CA GLY A 34 -18.27 -0.87 -12.77
C GLY A 34 -16.83 -0.55 -12.37
N THR A 35 -16.66 0.40 -11.47
CA THR A 35 -15.32 0.74 -10.92
C THR A 35 -15.31 0.51 -9.42
N TRP A 36 -14.11 0.61 -8.83
CA TRP A 36 -13.90 0.43 -7.40
C TRP A 36 -13.24 1.66 -6.80
N ARG A 37 -13.54 1.87 -5.51
CA ARG A 37 -12.88 2.87 -4.69
C ARG A 37 -11.96 2.14 -3.71
N PHE A 38 -10.75 2.66 -3.53
CA PHE A 38 -9.79 2.16 -2.56
C PHE A 38 -9.47 3.24 -1.55
N ASP A 39 -9.58 2.90 -0.28
CA ASP A 39 -9.10 3.73 0.83
C ASP A 39 -7.90 3.01 1.40
N VAL A 40 -6.75 3.66 1.42
CA VAL A 40 -5.48 3.04 1.76
C VAL A 40 -4.76 3.84 2.83
N SER A 41 -4.37 3.16 3.90
CA SER A 41 -3.58 3.77 4.98
C SER A 41 -2.12 3.40 4.79
N VAL A 42 -1.27 4.41 4.81
CA VAL A 42 0.17 4.27 4.59
C VAL A 42 0.90 4.85 5.79
N ARG A 43 1.98 4.17 6.20
CA ARG A 43 2.89 4.67 7.21
C ARG A 43 4.27 4.87 6.60
N HIS A 44 4.81 6.06 6.81
CA HIS A 44 6.14 6.41 6.37
C HIS A 44 6.64 7.57 7.21
N ALA A 45 7.90 7.51 7.64
CA ALA A 45 8.49 8.61 8.39
C ALA A 45 8.89 9.70 7.40
N ASP A 46 7.89 10.49 6.97
CA ASP A 46 8.12 11.58 6.03
C ASP A 46 9.06 12.63 6.63
N ALA A 47 10.08 12.98 5.89
CA ALA A 47 11.12 13.93 6.33
C ALA A 47 11.14 15.15 5.40
N GLY A 48 9.98 15.67 5.05
CA GLY A 48 9.87 16.79 4.12
C GLY A 48 9.95 16.34 2.68
N TRP A 49 10.18 17.29 1.79
CA TRP A 49 10.15 17.03 0.34
C TRP A 49 11.29 16.14 -0.15
N ASP A 50 12.35 15.99 0.64
CA ASP A 50 13.49 15.17 0.24
C ASP A 50 13.23 13.69 0.43
N HIS A 51 12.29 13.31 1.29
CA HIS A 51 12.03 11.90 1.58
C HIS A 51 10.61 11.75 2.12
N TYR A 52 9.69 11.34 1.27
CA TYR A 52 8.29 11.17 1.65
C TYR A 52 7.63 10.08 0.80
N ALA A 53 6.51 9.58 1.29
CA ALA A 53 5.67 8.66 0.52
C ALA A 53 4.94 9.49 -0.54
N ASP A 54 5.20 9.22 -1.82
CA ASP A 54 4.72 10.08 -2.90
C ASP A 54 3.68 9.41 -3.81
N ALA A 55 3.38 8.13 -3.59
CA ALA A 55 2.33 7.45 -4.36
C ALA A 55 2.00 6.10 -3.74
N TRP A 56 0.84 5.57 -4.10
CA TRP A 56 0.56 4.13 -3.95
C TRP A 56 -0.21 3.66 -5.18
N GLU A 57 -0.13 2.36 -5.45
CA GLU A 57 -0.73 1.77 -6.65
C GLU A 57 -1.51 0.51 -6.32
N VAL A 58 -2.48 0.23 -7.20
CA VAL A 58 -3.26 -1.01 -7.20
C VAL A 58 -2.76 -1.86 -8.36
N LEU A 59 -2.33 -3.08 -8.07
CA LEU A 59 -1.74 -3.98 -9.07
C LEU A 59 -2.59 -5.23 -9.26
N ALA A 60 -2.71 -5.66 -10.51
CA ALA A 60 -3.25 -6.96 -10.85
C ALA A 60 -2.21 -8.05 -10.52
N PRO A 61 -2.62 -9.34 -10.45
CA PRO A 61 -1.68 -10.42 -10.16
C PRO A 61 -0.50 -10.53 -11.11
N ASP A 62 -0.67 -10.10 -12.37
CA ASP A 62 0.41 -10.12 -13.34
C ASP A 62 1.32 -8.88 -13.26
N GLY A 63 1.09 -8.01 -12.30
CA GLY A 63 1.88 -6.80 -12.10
C GLY A 63 1.37 -5.58 -12.86
N ALA A 64 0.30 -5.72 -13.63
CA ALA A 64 -0.26 -4.56 -14.33
C ALA A 64 -0.79 -3.53 -13.34
N VAL A 65 -0.49 -2.26 -13.57
CA VAL A 65 -0.96 -1.16 -12.71
C VAL A 65 -2.39 -0.82 -13.10
N LEU A 66 -3.33 -1.04 -12.18
CA LEU A 66 -4.74 -0.75 -12.40
C LEU A 66 -5.13 0.66 -11.97
N GLY A 67 -4.36 1.26 -11.10
CA GLY A 67 -4.58 2.62 -10.65
C GLY A 67 -3.43 3.12 -9.81
N THR A 68 -3.25 4.45 -9.80
CA THR A 68 -2.20 5.10 -9.03
C THR A 68 -2.78 6.30 -8.30
N ARG A 69 -2.50 6.40 -7.01
CA ARG A 69 -2.81 7.58 -6.22
C ARG A 69 -1.51 8.34 -6.00
N THR A 70 -1.41 9.52 -6.60
CA THR A 70 -0.27 10.40 -6.36
C THR A 70 -0.49 11.15 -5.06
N LEU A 71 0.53 11.17 -4.21
CA LEU A 71 0.50 11.89 -2.94
C LEU A 71 1.31 13.17 -3.13
N LEU A 72 0.64 14.30 -3.03
CA LEU A 72 1.14 15.56 -3.55
C LEU A 72 2.07 16.30 -2.60
N HIS A 73 2.18 15.86 -1.34
CA HIS A 73 3.03 16.52 -0.37
C HIS A 73 3.37 15.58 0.80
N PRO A 74 4.43 15.90 1.56
CA PRO A 74 4.77 15.11 2.75
C PRO A 74 3.69 15.17 3.82
N HIS A 75 3.61 14.09 4.61
CA HIS A 75 2.67 13.97 5.72
C HIS A 75 3.44 13.79 7.03
N ALA A 76 4.36 14.71 7.31
CA ALA A 76 5.26 14.56 8.46
C ALA A 76 4.53 14.51 9.80
N GLU A 77 3.38 15.17 9.91
CA GLU A 77 2.65 15.27 11.17
C GLU A 77 1.39 14.42 11.20
N GLU A 78 1.10 13.71 10.15
CA GLU A 78 -0.05 12.80 10.07
C GLU A 78 0.45 11.42 9.69
N GLN A 79 0.68 10.56 10.68
CA GLN A 79 1.14 9.20 10.42
C GLN A 79 0.45 8.22 11.37
N PRO A 80 -0.12 7.13 10.86
CA PRO A 80 -0.31 6.86 9.44
C PRO A 80 -1.37 7.77 8.83
N PHE A 81 -1.37 7.91 7.53
CA PHE A 81 -2.37 8.70 6.83
C PHE A 81 -3.17 7.83 5.86
N THR A 82 -4.41 8.25 5.57
CA THR A 82 -5.31 7.52 4.69
C THR A 82 -5.73 8.40 3.53
N ARG A 83 -5.66 7.84 2.32
CA ARG A 83 -6.09 8.54 1.11
C ARG A 83 -6.88 7.59 0.23
N SER A 84 -7.68 8.16 -0.67
CA SER A 84 -8.61 7.40 -1.50
C SER A 84 -8.27 7.53 -2.98
N LEU A 85 -8.61 6.48 -3.73
CA LEU A 85 -8.57 6.48 -5.19
C LEU A 85 -9.88 5.92 -5.69
N THR A 86 -10.55 6.66 -6.56
CA THR A 86 -11.81 6.23 -7.17
C THR A 86 -11.61 5.89 -8.63
N GLY A 87 -12.63 5.26 -9.24
CA GLY A 87 -12.61 4.99 -10.67
C GLY A 87 -11.64 3.92 -11.12
N VAL A 88 -11.25 3.02 -10.21
CA VAL A 88 -10.33 1.94 -10.56
C VAL A 88 -11.10 0.85 -11.29
N ARG A 89 -10.65 0.51 -12.50
CA ARG A 89 -11.25 -0.58 -13.27
C ARG A 89 -10.46 -1.84 -13.04
N ILE A 90 -11.16 -2.89 -12.63
CA ILE A 90 -10.54 -4.19 -12.35
C ILE A 90 -11.14 -5.20 -13.32
N PRO A 91 -10.32 -5.88 -14.12
CA PRO A 91 -10.83 -6.91 -15.05
C PRO A 91 -11.64 -7.97 -14.32
N ASP A 92 -12.64 -8.53 -15.01
CA ASP A 92 -13.56 -9.47 -14.40
C ASP A 92 -12.89 -10.74 -13.89
N ASP A 93 -11.78 -11.13 -14.50
CA ASP A 93 -11.05 -12.34 -14.11
C ASP A 93 -10.02 -12.10 -13.00
N VAL A 94 -9.90 -10.88 -12.49
CA VAL A 94 -8.99 -10.57 -11.39
C VAL A 94 -9.74 -10.72 -10.07
N ALA A 95 -9.31 -11.69 -9.27
CA ALA A 95 -9.95 -12.00 -7.99
C ALA A 95 -9.34 -11.25 -6.81
N ALA A 96 -8.09 -10.82 -6.95
CA ALA A 96 -7.36 -10.14 -5.87
C ALA A 96 -6.40 -9.12 -6.48
N VAL A 97 -6.13 -8.07 -5.72
CA VAL A 97 -5.20 -7.03 -6.13
C VAL A 97 -4.20 -6.77 -5.00
N THR A 98 -3.03 -6.28 -5.36
CA THR A 98 -1.99 -5.92 -4.40
C THR A 98 -1.83 -4.41 -4.40
N ILE A 99 -1.76 -3.83 -3.21
CA ILE A 99 -1.53 -2.40 -3.03
C ILE A 99 -0.14 -2.22 -2.46
N ARG A 100 0.65 -1.36 -3.10
CA ARG A 100 2.00 -1.04 -2.64
C ARG A 100 2.20 0.46 -2.64
N ALA A 101 3.03 0.96 -1.73
CA ALA A 101 3.32 2.38 -1.60
C ALA A 101 4.75 2.67 -2.06
N HIS A 102 4.91 3.86 -2.63
CA HIS A 102 6.18 4.33 -3.18
C HIS A 102 6.74 5.44 -2.29
N ASP A 103 8.02 5.36 -2.04
CA ASP A 103 8.79 6.34 -1.28
C ASP A 103 9.73 7.03 -2.27
N SER A 104 9.89 8.35 -2.15
CA SER A 104 10.66 9.14 -3.10
C SER A 104 12.15 8.79 -3.14
N VAL A 105 12.66 8.08 -2.13
CA VAL A 105 14.07 7.68 -2.05
C VAL A 105 14.25 6.19 -2.31
N HIS A 106 13.40 5.34 -1.69
CA HIS A 106 13.60 3.88 -1.70
C HIS A 106 12.70 3.14 -2.69
N GLY A 107 11.71 3.80 -3.28
CA GLY A 107 10.80 3.14 -4.20
C GLY A 107 9.77 2.28 -3.46
N TYR A 108 9.58 1.04 -3.90
CA TYR A 108 8.52 0.15 -3.43
C TYR A 108 9.02 -0.92 -2.46
N GLY A 109 9.91 -0.59 -1.56
CA GLY A 109 10.54 -1.59 -0.70
C GLY A 109 9.77 -1.99 0.55
N GLY A 110 8.69 -1.28 0.88
CA GLY A 110 7.97 -1.49 2.13
C GLY A 110 6.93 -2.59 2.05
N LYS A 111 6.12 -2.69 3.11
CA LYS A 111 5.08 -3.70 3.22
C LYS A 111 3.93 -3.40 2.25
N ALA A 112 3.54 -4.40 1.46
CA ALA A 112 2.38 -4.35 0.58
C ALA A 112 1.29 -5.26 1.12
N LEU A 113 0.03 -5.03 0.71
CA LEU A 113 -1.10 -5.86 1.10
C LEU A 113 -1.84 -6.35 -0.13
N THR A 114 -2.25 -7.61 -0.11
CA THR A 114 -3.10 -8.21 -1.13
C THR A 114 -4.50 -8.38 -0.55
N VAL A 115 -5.50 -7.91 -1.28
CA VAL A 115 -6.89 -7.98 -0.84
C VAL A 115 -7.77 -8.57 -1.93
N ALA A 116 -8.83 -9.27 -1.53
CA ALA A 116 -9.80 -9.81 -2.47
C ALA A 116 -10.63 -8.67 -3.06
N VAL A 117 -10.97 -8.79 -4.34
CA VAL A 117 -11.85 -7.82 -5.00
C VAL A 117 -13.27 -8.12 -4.57
N PRO A 118 -13.99 -7.18 -3.95
CA PRO A 118 -15.39 -7.41 -3.57
C PRO A 118 -16.28 -7.38 -4.80
N ARG A 119 -17.05 -8.46 -4.98
CA ARG A 119 -17.98 -8.59 -6.11
C ARG A 119 -19.29 -9.20 -5.67
#